data_8304314887c8f8e3c5ebb0ef807d8160
#
_entry.id   8304314887c8f8e3c5ebb0ef807d8160
#
_cell.length_a   1.000
_cell.length_b   1.000
_cell.length_c   1.000
_cell.angle_alpha   90.00
_cell.angle_beta   90.00
_cell.angle_gamma   90.00
#
_symmetry.space_group_name_H-M   'P 1'
#
loop_
_entity.id
_entity.type
_entity.pdbx_description
1 polymer ?
#
loop_
_entity_poly.entity_id
_entity_poly.type
_entity_poly.pdbx_seq_one_letter_code
_entity_poly.pdbx_strand_id
1 'polypeptide(L)'
;MSYKSPKLTVDGLVLKDKKILLIKRKNYPFKGKWALPGGFVEYGEKTEDAAVREVFEETGLKTKIKEIIGVYSDPKRDPRGHTVSVIYLLEMCGGKLKSNDDASDAKFFDLNQLPKLAFDHNKIVKDALRKC
;
A
#
# COMPACT_ATOMS: atom_id res chain seq x y z
N MET A 1 15.21 30.16 1.89
CA MET A 1 13.98 30.00 1.14
C MET A 1 13.54 28.54 1.22
N SER A 2 12.32 28.28 1.64
CA SER A 2 11.83 26.92 1.70
C SER A 2 11.00 26.61 0.44
N TYR A 3 11.21 25.43 -0.09
CA TYR A 3 10.45 24.97 -1.24
C TYR A 3 9.40 23.97 -0.79
N LYS A 4 8.18 24.16 -1.29
CA LYS A 4 7.13 23.20 -1.05
C LYS A 4 7.25 22.09 -2.09
N SER A 5 7.37 20.86 -1.63
CA SER A 5 7.48 19.70 -2.51
C SER A 5 6.45 18.65 -2.12
N PRO A 6 6.04 17.80 -3.08
CA PRO A 6 5.15 16.70 -2.73
C PRO A 6 5.89 15.70 -1.84
N LYS A 7 5.12 15.01 -1.01
CA LYS A 7 5.66 13.91 -0.20
C LYS A 7 5.68 12.64 -1.03
N LEU A 8 6.66 11.79 -0.76
CA LEU A 8 6.83 10.54 -1.48
C LEU A 8 6.37 9.37 -0.61
N THR A 9 5.45 8.58 -1.16
CA THR A 9 4.94 7.38 -0.50
C THR A 9 5.13 6.17 -1.40
N VAL A 10 5.01 4.99 -0.81
CA VAL A 10 4.99 3.72 -1.53
C VAL A 10 3.80 2.91 -1.05
N ASP A 11 3.27 2.08 -1.94
CA ASP A 11 2.25 1.11 -1.59
C ASP A 11 2.59 -0.22 -2.25
N GLY A 12 2.24 -1.31 -1.59
CA GLY A 12 2.52 -2.64 -2.07
C GLY A 12 1.26 -3.43 -2.40
N LEU A 13 1.26 -4.08 -3.58
CA LEU A 13 0.26 -5.07 -3.91
C LEU A 13 0.83 -6.45 -3.66
N VAL A 14 0.23 -7.18 -2.74
CA VAL A 14 0.59 -8.56 -2.45
C VAL A 14 -0.61 -9.42 -2.83
N LEU A 15 -0.45 -10.20 -3.89
CA LEU A 15 -1.52 -11.06 -4.41
C LEU A 15 -1.24 -12.52 -4.08
N LYS A 16 -2.29 -13.25 -3.70
CA LYS A 16 -2.22 -14.68 -3.42
C LYS A 16 -3.58 -15.31 -3.71
N ASP A 17 -3.62 -16.26 -4.63
CA ASP A 17 -4.82 -17.04 -4.90
C ASP A 17 -6.08 -16.19 -5.12
N LYS A 18 -5.97 -15.18 -5.99
CA LYS A 18 -7.06 -14.24 -6.31
C LYS A 18 -7.49 -13.39 -5.13
N LYS A 19 -6.59 -13.23 -4.15
CA LYS A 19 -6.80 -12.36 -3.00
C LYS A 19 -5.71 -11.30 -2.93
N ILE A 20 -6.03 -10.18 -2.30
CA ILE A 20 -5.10 -9.07 -2.12
C ILE A 20 -4.98 -8.71 -0.65
N LEU A 21 -3.76 -8.43 -0.23
CA LEU A 21 -3.47 -8.03 1.14
C LEU A 21 -3.84 -6.57 1.35
N LEU A 22 -4.68 -6.31 2.35
CA LEU A 22 -5.09 -4.96 2.73
C LEU A 22 -4.86 -4.76 4.23
N ILE A 23 -4.68 -3.50 4.61
CA ILE A 23 -4.59 -3.09 6.01
C ILE A 23 -5.73 -2.14 6.34
N LYS A 24 -6.11 -2.10 7.60
CA LYS A 24 -7.13 -1.18 8.08
C LYS A 24 -6.45 0.05 8.66
N ARG A 25 -6.83 1.22 8.15
CA ARG A 25 -6.21 2.48 8.59
C ARG A 25 -6.66 2.83 10.00
N LYS A 26 -5.70 3.25 10.83
CA LYS A 26 -5.95 3.60 12.23
C LYS A 26 -6.04 5.10 12.46
N ASN A 27 -5.60 5.90 11.48
CA ASN A 27 -5.49 7.35 11.63
C ASN A 27 -6.10 8.09 10.45
N TYR A 28 -6.37 9.38 10.66
CA TYR A 28 -6.79 10.28 9.60
C TYR A 28 -5.71 10.37 8.50
N PRO A 29 -6.05 10.45 7.21
CA PRO A 29 -7.39 10.39 6.66
C PRO A 29 -7.88 8.96 6.48
N PHE A 30 -9.19 8.80 6.24
CA PHE A 30 -9.82 7.50 5.97
C PHE A 30 -9.68 6.49 7.12
N LYS A 31 -9.74 6.97 8.36
CA LYS A 31 -9.69 6.09 9.54
C LYS A 31 -10.78 5.01 9.44
N GLY A 32 -10.38 3.76 9.68
CA GLY A 32 -11.30 2.63 9.64
C GLY A 32 -11.53 2.05 8.25
N LYS A 33 -10.99 2.68 7.21
CA LYS A 33 -11.08 2.16 5.84
C LYS A 33 -9.91 1.23 5.54
N TRP A 34 -10.14 0.31 4.63
CA TRP A 34 -9.08 -0.58 4.16
C TRP A 34 -8.26 0.08 3.07
N ALA A 35 -6.99 -0.27 3.00
CA ALA A 35 -6.04 0.33 2.07
C ALA A 35 -4.94 -0.67 1.74
N LEU A 36 -4.21 -0.38 0.67
CA LEU A 36 -2.97 -1.09 0.38
C LEU A 36 -1.96 -0.79 1.50
N PRO A 37 -1.15 -1.76 1.92
CA PRO A 37 -0.08 -1.47 2.86
C PRO A 37 0.94 -0.54 2.22
N GLY A 38 1.44 0.42 2.98
CA GLY A 38 2.39 1.40 2.48
C GLY A 38 2.60 2.53 3.45
N GLY A 39 3.40 3.48 3.05
CA GLY A 39 3.70 4.65 3.87
C GLY A 39 4.76 5.54 3.24
N PHE A 40 5.29 6.45 4.04
CA PHE A 40 6.25 7.42 3.57
C PHE A 40 7.64 6.81 3.40
N VAL A 41 8.30 7.20 2.32
CA VAL A 41 9.70 6.86 2.10
C VAL A 41 10.56 7.71 3.03
N GLU A 42 11.50 7.09 3.70
CA GLU A 42 12.42 7.80 4.60
C GLU A 42 13.56 8.40 3.80
N TYR A 43 14.08 9.53 4.27
CA TYR A 43 15.23 10.16 3.62
C TYR A 43 16.40 9.18 3.53
N GLY A 44 16.95 9.04 2.33
CA GLY A 44 18.06 8.12 2.08
C GLY A 44 17.64 6.69 1.78
N GLU A 45 16.34 6.40 1.81
CA GLU A 45 15.81 5.06 1.55
C GLU A 45 15.37 4.92 0.09
N LYS A 46 15.68 3.78 -0.51
CA LYS A 46 15.15 3.47 -1.86
C LYS A 46 13.66 3.16 -1.77
N THR A 47 12.89 3.52 -2.79
CA THR A 47 11.45 3.25 -2.80
C THR A 47 11.16 1.75 -2.70
N GLU A 48 11.96 0.90 -3.35
CA GLU A 48 11.81 -0.55 -3.27
C GLU A 48 11.95 -1.05 -1.84
N ASP A 49 12.95 -0.54 -1.13
CA ASP A 49 13.21 -0.92 0.26
C ASP A 49 12.09 -0.42 1.17
N ALA A 50 11.58 0.78 0.90
CA ALA A 50 10.47 1.35 1.66
C ALA A 50 9.22 0.47 1.52
N ALA A 51 8.91 0.00 0.32
CA ALA A 51 7.75 -0.85 0.09
C ALA A 51 7.86 -2.16 0.87
N VAL A 52 9.01 -2.81 0.82
CA VAL A 52 9.24 -4.06 1.56
C VAL A 52 9.14 -3.81 3.07
N ARG A 53 9.74 -2.74 3.55
CA ARG A 53 9.72 -2.37 4.97
C ARG A 53 8.31 -2.10 5.47
N GLU A 54 7.56 -1.27 4.74
CA GLU A 54 6.19 -0.91 5.15
C GLU A 54 5.26 -2.13 5.19
N VAL A 55 5.34 -3.00 4.19
CA VAL A 55 4.53 -4.22 4.19
C VAL A 55 4.88 -5.08 5.41
N PHE A 56 6.17 -5.23 5.72
CA PHE A 56 6.57 -6.01 6.88
C PHE A 56 6.10 -5.38 8.19
N GLU A 57 6.28 -4.08 8.34
CA GLU A 57 5.87 -3.38 9.57
C GLU A 57 4.36 -3.50 9.81
N GLU A 58 3.57 -3.36 8.75
CA GLU A 58 2.11 -3.33 8.88
C GLU A 58 1.49 -4.72 8.90
N THR A 59 2.09 -5.71 8.27
CA THR A 59 1.46 -7.01 8.08
C THR A 59 2.24 -8.20 8.64
N GLY A 60 3.52 -8.04 8.88
CA GLY A 60 4.39 -9.15 9.30
C GLY A 60 4.90 -10.01 8.16
N LEU A 61 4.47 -9.77 6.93
CA LEU A 61 4.90 -10.57 5.79
C LEU A 61 6.18 -10.01 5.19
N LYS A 62 7.10 -10.93 4.86
CA LYS A 62 8.33 -10.61 4.14
C LYS A 62 8.06 -10.75 2.65
N THR A 63 8.47 -9.75 1.89
CA THR A 63 8.21 -9.71 0.46
C THR A 63 9.44 -9.27 -0.30
N LYS A 64 9.41 -9.51 -1.60
CA LYS A 64 10.42 -8.99 -2.52
C LYS A 64 9.71 -8.33 -3.70
N ILE A 65 10.38 -7.38 -4.32
CA ILE A 65 9.84 -6.65 -5.46
C ILE A 65 9.73 -7.60 -6.66
N LYS A 66 8.55 -7.62 -7.27
CA LYS A 66 8.34 -8.34 -8.51
C LYS A 66 8.38 -7.40 -9.70
N GLU A 67 7.63 -6.29 -9.62
CA GLU A 67 7.69 -5.26 -10.65
C GLU A 67 7.08 -3.96 -10.12
N ILE A 68 7.39 -2.86 -10.81
CA ILE A 68 6.72 -1.59 -10.54
C ILE A 68 5.39 -1.56 -11.30
N ILE A 69 4.33 -1.17 -10.61
CA ILE A 69 3.01 -1.01 -11.24
C ILE A 69 2.88 0.37 -11.86
N GLY A 70 3.27 1.40 -11.13
CA GLY A 70 3.18 2.75 -11.63
C GLY A 70 3.39 3.80 -10.57
N VAL A 71 3.24 5.04 -10.98
CA VAL A 71 3.36 6.22 -10.12
C VAL A 71 2.04 6.97 -10.17
N TYR A 72 1.51 7.30 -9.00
CA TYR A 72 0.24 8.02 -8.87
C TYR A 72 0.52 9.37 -8.22
N SER A 73 0.28 10.45 -8.96
CA SER A 73 0.78 11.76 -8.57
C SER A 73 -0.25 12.89 -8.69
N ASP A 74 -1.53 12.57 -8.81
CA ASP A 74 -2.56 13.60 -8.85
C ASP A 74 -2.53 14.38 -7.53
N PRO A 75 -2.41 15.72 -7.57
CA PRO A 75 -2.38 16.53 -6.34
C PRO A 75 -3.60 16.38 -5.44
N LYS A 76 -4.72 15.90 -5.98
CA LYS A 76 -5.96 15.76 -5.23
C LYS A 76 -6.19 14.36 -4.64
N ARG A 77 -5.28 13.42 -4.88
CA ARG A 77 -5.47 12.05 -4.45
C ARG A 77 -5.44 11.87 -2.92
N ASP A 78 -4.82 12.79 -2.20
CA ASP A 78 -4.68 12.74 -0.75
C ASP A 78 -5.16 14.06 -0.16
N PRO A 79 -6.17 14.06 0.74
CA PRO A 79 -6.69 15.30 1.30
C PRO A 79 -5.70 16.06 2.18
N ARG A 80 -4.62 15.42 2.65
CA ARG A 80 -3.60 16.08 3.46
C ARG A 80 -2.69 17.01 2.66
N GLY A 81 -2.61 16.80 1.34
CA GLY A 81 -1.74 17.56 0.46
C GLY A 81 -1.24 16.71 -0.68
N HIS A 82 -0.31 17.26 -1.46
CA HIS A 82 0.20 16.55 -2.63
C HIS A 82 1.14 15.41 -2.21
N THR A 83 0.75 14.17 -2.50
CA THR A 83 1.59 12.99 -2.33
C THR A 83 1.80 12.31 -3.68
N VAL A 84 3.00 11.80 -3.88
CA VAL A 84 3.35 10.98 -5.05
C VAL A 84 3.60 9.56 -4.53
N SER A 85 2.83 8.60 -5.01
CA SER A 85 2.94 7.22 -4.56
C SER A 85 3.50 6.33 -5.66
N VAL A 86 4.54 5.57 -5.33
CA VAL A 86 5.11 4.54 -6.19
C VAL A 86 4.54 3.21 -5.76
N ILE A 87 3.94 2.49 -6.71
CA ILE A 87 3.24 1.24 -6.41
C ILE A 87 4.04 0.06 -6.94
N TYR A 88 4.29 -0.91 -6.07
CA TYR A 88 5.01 -2.13 -6.42
C TYR A 88 4.16 -3.37 -6.27
N LEU A 89 4.29 -4.29 -7.22
CA LEU A 89 3.80 -5.64 -7.05
C LEU A 89 4.86 -6.42 -6.28
N LEU A 90 4.46 -7.02 -5.18
CA LEU A 90 5.36 -7.72 -4.28
C LEU A 90 4.99 -9.20 -4.22
N GLU A 91 6.01 -10.04 -4.08
CA GLU A 91 5.86 -11.48 -3.93
C GLU A 91 6.23 -11.87 -2.51
N MET A 92 5.38 -12.65 -1.84
CA MET A 92 5.67 -13.14 -0.49
C MET A 92 6.85 -14.10 -0.52
N CYS A 93 7.77 -13.93 0.41
CA CYS A 93 8.93 -14.80 0.54
C CYS A 93 9.18 -15.26 1.99
N GLY A 94 8.24 -14.99 2.89
CA GLY A 94 8.36 -15.43 4.27
C GLY A 94 7.52 -14.59 5.21
N GLY A 95 7.81 -14.74 6.50
CA GLY A 95 7.07 -14.02 7.51
C GLY A 95 5.72 -14.64 7.82
N LYS A 96 4.99 -14.00 8.70
CA LYS A 96 3.71 -14.48 9.19
C LYS A 96 2.77 -13.30 9.33
N LEU A 97 1.56 -13.44 8.81
CA LEU A 97 0.56 -12.38 8.91
C LEU A 97 0.28 -12.10 10.39
N LYS A 98 0.40 -10.83 10.78
CA LYS A 98 0.12 -10.43 12.15
C LYS A 98 -1.34 -10.65 12.46
N SER A 99 -1.62 -11.30 13.60
CA SER A 99 -2.95 -11.35 14.15
C SER A 99 -2.94 -10.55 15.44
N ASN A 100 -3.78 -9.54 15.52
CA ASN A 100 -3.99 -8.81 16.75
C ASN A 100 -5.26 -9.32 17.40
N ASP A 101 -5.45 -8.98 18.69
CA ASP A 101 -6.69 -9.32 19.37
C ASP A 101 -7.90 -8.71 18.65
N ASP A 102 -7.70 -7.62 17.94
CA ASP A 102 -8.71 -7.01 17.08
C ASP A 102 -8.72 -7.60 15.68
N ALA A 103 -8.06 -8.66 15.50
CA ALA A 103 -8.11 -9.64 14.43
C ALA A 103 -8.40 -9.14 13.01
N SER A 104 -8.03 -7.93 12.63
CA SER A 104 -8.41 -7.46 11.30
C SER A 104 -7.64 -6.28 10.78
N ASP A 105 -6.50 -5.97 11.38
CA ASP A 105 -5.69 -4.84 10.90
C ASP A 105 -4.97 -5.16 9.59
N ALA A 106 -4.80 -6.44 9.27
CA ALA A 106 -4.21 -6.88 8.01
C ALA A 106 -4.84 -8.21 7.62
N LYS A 107 -5.36 -8.31 6.40
CA LYS A 107 -5.91 -9.57 5.92
C LYS A 107 -6.02 -9.59 4.39
N PHE A 108 -6.18 -10.78 3.84
CA PHE A 108 -6.40 -10.98 2.42
C PHE A 108 -7.88 -10.86 2.10
N PHE A 109 -8.20 -10.12 1.06
CA PHE A 109 -9.55 -9.94 0.55
C PHE A 109 -9.68 -10.55 -0.83
N ASP A 110 -10.83 -11.17 -1.09
CA ASP A 110 -11.13 -11.66 -2.43
C ASP A 110 -11.20 -10.48 -3.41
N LEU A 111 -10.51 -10.61 -4.54
CA LEU A 111 -10.50 -9.55 -5.56
C LEU A 111 -11.88 -9.25 -6.13
N ASN A 112 -12.82 -10.18 -6.03
CA ASN A 112 -14.20 -9.98 -6.50
C ASN A 112 -15.09 -9.34 -5.44
N GLN A 113 -14.59 -9.14 -4.22
CA GLN A 113 -15.38 -8.62 -3.12
C GLN A 113 -14.63 -7.53 -2.35
N LEU A 114 -13.98 -6.63 -3.09
CA LEU A 114 -13.22 -5.56 -2.46
C LEU A 114 -14.16 -4.52 -1.86
N PRO A 115 -13.87 -4.05 -0.64
CA PRO A 115 -14.58 -2.90 -0.09
C PRO A 115 -14.15 -1.62 -0.83
N LYS A 116 -14.80 -0.52 -0.51
CA LYS A 116 -14.33 0.78 -0.95
C LYS A 116 -13.06 1.11 -0.17
N LEU A 117 -11.94 1.21 -0.88
CA LEU A 117 -10.65 1.46 -0.27
C LEU A 117 -10.40 2.94 -0.04
N ALA A 118 -9.44 3.25 0.83
CA ALA A 118 -8.97 4.61 1.07
C ALA A 118 -8.29 5.19 -0.19
N PHE A 119 -8.23 6.52 -0.26
CA PHE A 119 -7.56 7.24 -1.35
C PHE A 119 -8.07 6.77 -2.73
N ASP A 120 -7.14 6.61 -3.66
CA ASP A 120 -7.40 6.11 -5.00
C ASP A 120 -7.05 4.62 -5.15
N HIS A 121 -7.02 3.89 -4.03
CA HIS A 121 -6.52 2.52 -4.02
C HIS A 121 -7.38 1.56 -4.86
N ASN A 122 -8.69 1.77 -4.97
CA ASN A 122 -9.51 0.95 -5.87
C ASN A 122 -9.04 1.10 -7.32
N LYS A 123 -8.71 2.33 -7.73
CA LYS A 123 -8.19 2.60 -9.08
C LYS A 123 -6.84 1.93 -9.28
N ILE A 124 -5.97 2.01 -8.28
CA ILE A 124 -4.64 1.38 -8.33
C ILE A 124 -4.76 -0.12 -8.53
N VAL A 125 -5.62 -0.78 -7.73
CA VAL A 125 -5.82 -2.22 -7.85
C VAL A 125 -6.36 -2.57 -9.24
N LYS A 126 -7.34 -1.82 -9.72
CA LYS A 126 -7.91 -2.06 -11.05
C LYS A 126 -6.86 -1.93 -12.15
N ASP A 127 -6.03 -0.89 -12.07
CA ASP A 127 -4.95 -0.68 -13.04
C ASP A 127 -3.92 -1.82 -12.99
N ALA A 128 -3.57 -2.25 -11.78
CA ALA A 128 -2.61 -3.34 -11.59
C ALA A 128 -3.11 -4.65 -12.19
N LEU A 129 -4.39 -4.97 -12.01
CA LEU A 129 -4.96 -6.21 -12.54
C LEU A 129 -4.97 -6.24 -14.06
N ARG A 130 -4.99 -5.08 -14.72
CA ARG A 130 -4.91 -5.01 -16.17
C ARG A 130 -3.51 -5.32 -16.69
N LYS A 131 -2.48 -5.08 -15.87
CA LYS A 131 -1.09 -5.34 -16.24
C LYS A 131 -0.68 -6.78 -15.97
N CYS A 132 -1.35 -7.42 -15.05
CA CYS A 132 -1.02 -8.80 -14.63
C CYS A 132 -1.90 -9.86 -15.35
#